data_13dd8022095fcf62e3a5d31834a5737e
#
_entry.id   13dd8022095fcf62e3a5d31834a5737e
#
_cell.length_a   1.000
_cell.length_b   1.000
_cell.length_c   1.000
_cell.angle_alpha   90.00
_cell.angle_beta   90.00
_cell.angle_gamma   90.00
#
_symmetry.space_group_name_H-M   'P 1'
#
loop_
_entity.id
_entity.type
_entity.pdbx_description
1 polymer ?
#
loop_
_entity_poly.entity_id
_entity_poly.type
_entity_poly.pdbx_seq_one_letter_code
_entity_poly.pdbx_strand_id
1 'polypeptide(L)'
;IGYDPPSGTVITEERYLQAIADAAMNGARWIVSLDPQFEQRLLDREERALKTWRRMGTYLRYFEQHREWTAGRPQGRLAMIQDADSGALLSGSILDMVAVKHTPVRPVPRWKLAPGTLEGARMAVNVDPESLTPEQKELLRAFARSGGMLLTGPPGWRFPPTAKGQITLAKEDLERLDEIWRGVNSLVGRTNLGVRLFNVASMLSNLLEAPGGALVLHLVNYSGYPVENVTAHFLGSYRNARLYSPETPPRDLETYPVEDGTGVDIPQVMVYATVIVE
;
A
#
# COMPACT_ATOMS: atom_id res chain seq x y z
N ILE A 1 -7.17 -5.15 13.56
CA ILE A 1 -6.66 -6.47 13.11
C ILE A 1 -5.64 -6.90 14.17
N GLY A 2 -5.98 -7.92 14.95
CA GLY A 2 -5.03 -8.55 15.86
C GLY A 2 -4.17 -9.53 15.06
N TYR A 3 -2.87 -9.41 15.12
CA TYR A 3 -1.96 -10.44 14.67
C TYR A 3 -1.70 -11.38 15.85
N ASP A 4 -2.16 -12.62 15.74
CA ASP A 4 -1.88 -13.67 16.72
C ASP A 4 -0.85 -14.64 16.12
N PRO A 5 0.45 -14.42 16.40
CA PRO A 5 1.50 -15.24 15.83
C PRO A 5 1.41 -16.67 16.38
N PRO A 6 1.88 -17.69 15.64
CA PRO A 6 1.98 -19.04 16.15
C PRO A 6 2.72 -19.09 17.49
N SER A 7 2.28 -19.96 18.40
CA SER A 7 2.90 -20.08 19.72
C SER A 7 4.41 -20.36 19.59
N GLY A 8 5.21 -19.63 20.36
CA GLY A 8 6.68 -19.69 20.29
C GLY A 8 7.33 -18.76 19.26
N THR A 9 6.57 -18.01 18.49
CA THR A 9 7.12 -16.98 17.61
C THR A 9 7.55 -15.75 18.44
N VAL A 10 8.80 -15.37 18.32
CA VAL A 10 9.30 -14.13 18.92
C VAL A 10 9.06 -12.99 17.92
N ILE A 11 8.28 -11.99 18.32
CA ILE A 11 8.08 -10.79 17.52
C ILE A 11 9.27 -9.87 17.72
N THR A 12 9.95 -9.52 16.64
CA THR A 12 11.07 -8.57 16.70
C THR A 12 10.57 -7.14 16.90
N GLU A 13 11.43 -6.27 17.40
CA GLU A 13 11.14 -4.85 17.58
C GLU A 13 10.65 -4.20 16.26
N GLU A 14 11.31 -4.50 15.17
CA GLU A 14 10.99 -3.98 13.84
C GLU A 14 9.56 -4.34 13.42
N ARG A 15 9.08 -5.54 13.77
CA ARG A 15 7.71 -5.98 13.42
C ARG A 15 6.62 -5.11 14.05
N TYR A 16 6.82 -4.68 15.31
CA TYR A 16 5.90 -3.74 15.94
C TYR A 16 5.88 -2.40 15.22
N LEU A 17 7.06 -1.89 14.87
CA LEU A 17 7.18 -0.61 14.16
C LEU A 17 6.61 -0.69 12.74
N GLN A 18 6.88 -1.78 12.02
CA GLN A 18 6.33 -2.06 10.70
C GLN A 18 4.80 -2.11 10.73
N ALA A 19 4.22 -2.82 11.71
CA ALA A 19 2.77 -2.93 11.86
C ALA A 19 2.11 -1.56 12.14
N ILE A 20 2.73 -0.73 12.99
CA ILE A 20 2.27 0.64 13.26
C ILE A 20 2.34 1.48 11.99
N ALA A 21 3.46 1.44 11.27
CA ALA A 21 3.69 2.23 10.07
C ALA A 21 2.75 1.83 8.94
N ASP A 22 2.58 0.53 8.72
CA ASP A 22 1.69 -0.01 7.67
C ASP A 22 0.23 0.39 7.93
N ALA A 23 -0.25 0.21 9.15
CA ALA A 23 -1.59 0.66 9.52
C ALA A 23 -1.76 2.18 9.32
N ALA A 24 -0.77 2.97 9.75
CA ALA A 24 -0.83 4.42 9.64
C ALA A 24 -0.87 4.90 8.19
N MET A 25 0.05 4.42 7.33
CA MET A 25 0.13 4.87 5.93
C MET A 25 -1.13 4.53 5.11
N ASN A 26 -1.91 3.54 5.57
CA ASN A 26 -3.18 3.16 4.97
C ASN A 26 -4.40 3.79 5.65
N GLY A 27 -4.20 4.75 6.55
CA GLY A 27 -5.27 5.43 7.28
C GLY A 27 -6.05 4.52 8.23
N ALA A 28 -5.51 3.36 8.56
CA ALA A 28 -6.12 2.40 9.47
C ALA A 28 -5.84 2.77 10.93
N ARG A 29 -6.71 2.30 11.83
CA ARG A 29 -6.45 2.33 13.27
C ARG A 29 -5.64 1.11 13.64
N TRP A 30 -4.73 1.28 14.58
CA TRP A 30 -3.91 0.19 15.12
C TRP A 30 -4.28 -0.13 16.55
N ILE A 31 -4.22 -1.41 16.86
CA ILE A 31 -4.19 -1.93 18.21
C ILE A 31 -2.86 -2.67 18.32
N VAL A 32 -1.98 -2.20 19.18
CA VAL A 32 -0.71 -2.88 19.43
C VAL A 32 -0.95 -3.98 20.46
N SER A 33 -0.92 -5.22 20.00
CA SER A 33 -0.92 -6.39 20.87
C SER A 33 0.53 -6.82 21.08
N LEU A 34 0.92 -6.93 22.33
CA LEU A 34 2.27 -7.37 22.69
C LEU A 34 2.29 -8.90 22.80
N ASP A 35 3.41 -9.51 22.39
CA ASP A 35 3.61 -10.91 22.70
C ASP A 35 3.90 -11.09 24.21
N PRO A 36 3.52 -12.23 24.80
CA PRO A 36 3.64 -12.43 26.24
C PRO A 36 5.07 -12.31 26.78
N GLN A 37 6.08 -12.66 25.97
CA GLN A 37 7.47 -12.54 26.39
C GLN A 37 7.91 -11.08 26.44
N PHE A 38 7.52 -10.27 25.45
CA PHE A 38 7.80 -8.85 25.44
C PHE A 38 7.07 -8.13 26.58
N GLU A 39 5.80 -8.50 26.84
CA GLU A 39 5.03 -7.97 27.96
C GLU A 39 5.73 -8.24 29.30
N GLN A 40 6.15 -9.49 29.53
CA GLN A 40 6.87 -9.84 30.77
C GLN A 40 8.17 -9.04 30.92
N ARG A 41 8.98 -8.91 29.86
CA ARG A 41 10.21 -8.14 29.86
C ARG A 41 9.99 -6.64 30.16
N LEU A 42 8.84 -6.08 29.74
CA LEU A 42 8.45 -4.72 30.13
C LEU A 42 8.10 -4.62 31.61
N LEU A 43 7.36 -5.59 32.15
CA LEU A 43 7.02 -5.66 33.58
C LEU A 43 8.28 -5.80 34.43
N ASP A 44 9.25 -6.58 33.98
CA ASP A 44 10.57 -6.76 34.61
C ASP A 44 11.50 -5.54 34.41
N ARG A 45 11.03 -4.51 33.70
CA ARG A 45 11.79 -3.28 33.42
C ARG A 45 13.11 -3.53 32.67
N GLU A 46 13.16 -4.56 31.84
CA GLU A 46 14.35 -4.81 31.01
C GLU A 46 14.63 -3.61 30.11
N GLU A 47 15.86 -3.12 30.13
CA GLU A 47 16.25 -1.90 29.43
C GLU A 47 15.98 -1.95 27.91
N ARG A 48 16.25 -3.11 27.30
CA ARG A 48 16.00 -3.31 25.86
C ARG A 48 14.51 -3.27 25.54
N ALA A 49 13.66 -3.89 26.35
CA ALA A 49 12.20 -3.86 26.19
C ALA A 49 11.66 -2.42 26.36
N LEU A 50 12.15 -1.70 27.37
CA LEU A 50 11.77 -0.30 27.58
C LEU A 50 12.22 0.61 26.42
N LYS A 51 13.38 0.34 25.81
CA LYS A 51 13.84 1.07 24.61
C LYS A 51 12.90 0.82 23.43
N THR A 52 12.52 -0.43 23.17
CA THR A 52 11.55 -0.80 22.14
C THR A 52 10.22 -0.09 22.37
N TRP A 53 9.72 -0.13 23.60
CA TRP A 53 8.47 0.55 23.97
C TRP A 53 8.49 2.05 23.70
N ARG A 54 9.59 2.73 24.07
CA ARG A 54 9.76 4.16 23.78
C ARG A 54 9.80 4.44 22.29
N ARG A 55 10.44 3.55 21.51
CA ARG A 55 10.52 3.66 20.06
C ARG A 55 9.15 3.51 19.41
N MET A 56 8.33 2.55 19.86
CA MET A 56 6.92 2.44 19.45
C MET A 56 6.15 3.73 19.76
N GLY A 57 6.29 4.28 20.97
CA GLY A 57 5.68 5.55 21.34
C GLY A 57 6.12 6.73 20.46
N THR A 58 7.36 6.71 19.95
CA THR A 58 7.85 7.73 19.00
C THR A 58 7.13 7.61 17.66
N TYR A 59 6.94 6.40 17.13
CA TYR A 59 6.19 6.16 15.90
C TYR A 59 4.72 6.60 16.03
N LEU A 60 4.06 6.23 17.14
CA LEU A 60 2.68 6.61 17.40
C LEU A 60 2.50 8.13 17.43
N ARG A 61 3.38 8.84 18.15
CA ARG A 61 3.35 10.30 18.20
C ARG A 61 3.63 10.94 16.84
N TYR A 62 4.58 10.40 16.09
CA TYR A 62 4.88 10.87 14.76
C TYR A 62 3.65 10.83 13.84
N PHE A 63 2.94 9.71 13.80
CA PHE A 63 1.74 9.58 12.98
C PHE A 63 0.57 10.43 13.49
N GLU A 64 0.46 10.66 14.79
CA GLU A 64 -0.51 11.61 15.35
C GLU A 64 -0.21 13.04 14.92
N GLN A 65 1.05 13.44 14.90
CA GLN A 65 1.47 14.79 14.50
C GLN A 65 1.31 15.03 13.00
N HIS A 66 1.29 13.98 12.19
CA HIS A 66 1.23 14.03 10.72
C HIS A 66 -0.01 13.33 10.14
N ARG A 67 -1.13 13.42 10.86
CA ARG A 67 -2.39 12.82 10.42
C ARG A 67 -2.86 13.28 9.04
N GLU A 68 -2.57 14.50 8.68
CA GLU A 68 -2.95 15.10 7.39
C GLU A 68 -2.34 14.36 6.21
N TRP A 69 -1.19 13.72 6.37
CA TRP A 69 -0.52 12.99 5.29
C TRP A 69 -1.23 11.70 4.91
N THR A 70 -2.02 11.13 5.81
CA THR A 70 -2.80 9.91 5.55
C THR A 70 -4.25 10.19 5.15
N ALA A 71 -4.68 11.46 5.21
CA ALA A 71 -6.01 11.91 4.82
C ALA A 71 -6.13 12.22 3.31
N GLY A 72 -5.03 12.13 2.57
CA GLY A 72 -4.99 12.37 1.12
C GLY A 72 -5.79 11.34 0.32
N ARG A 73 -6.05 11.68 -0.94
CA ARG A 73 -6.67 10.73 -1.88
C ARG A 73 -5.60 9.80 -2.45
N PRO A 74 -5.86 8.46 -2.52
CA PRO A 74 -4.96 7.56 -3.24
C PRO A 74 -4.74 8.02 -4.68
N GLN A 75 -3.50 8.20 -5.07
CA GLN A 75 -3.11 8.68 -6.41
C GLN A 75 -3.09 7.58 -7.48
N GLY A 76 -3.55 6.39 -7.15
CA GLY A 76 -3.66 5.31 -8.12
C GLY A 76 -4.68 5.62 -9.21
N ARG A 77 -4.24 5.64 -10.47
CA ARG A 77 -5.15 5.66 -11.63
C ARG A 77 -5.71 4.27 -11.96
N LEU A 78 -5.26 3.27 -11.21
CA LEU A 78 -5.80 1.93 -11.18
C LEU A 78 -6.82 1.82 -10.04
N ALA A 79 -8.08 1.55 -10.36
CA ALA A 79 -9.10 1.22 -9.38
C ALA A 79 -9.25 -0.31 -9.28
N MET A 80 -9.12 -0.86 -8.09
CA MET A 80 -9.36 -2.28 -7.84
C MET A 80 -10.67 -2.44 -7.07
N ILE A 81 -11.68 -3.02 -7.73
CA ILE A 81 -12.98 -3.28 -7.10
C ILE A 81 -12.84 -4.50 -6.21
N GLN A 82 -12.99 -4.27 -4.89
CA GLN A 82 -12.91 -5.31 -3.88
C GLN A 82 -14.27 -5.93 -3.63
N ASP A 83 -14.33 -7.23 -3.77
CA ASP A 83 -15.47 -8.02 -3.36
C ASP A 83 -15.36 -8.36 -1.86
N ALA A 84 -16.51 -8.46 -1.19
CA ALA A 84 -16.60 -8.86 0.21
C ALA A 84 -17.06 -10.32 0.37
N ASP A 85 -17.53 -10.94 -0.71
CA ASP A 85 -18.14 -12.27 -0.71
C ASP A 85 -17.24 -13.30 -1.42
N SER A 86 -17.77 -13.96 -2.42
CA SER A 86 -17.09 -15.06 -3.12
C SER A 86 -15.82 -14.66 -3.86
N GLY A 87 -15.71 -13.41 -4.31
CA GLY A 87 -14.52 -12.85 -4.94
C GLY A 87 -13.52 -12.21 -3.98
N ALA A 88 -13.78 -12.20 -2.66
CA ALA A 88 -12.98 -11.46 -1.69
C ALA A 88 -11.51 -11.91 -1.69
N LEU A 89 -11.26 -13.21 -1.69
CA LEU A 89 -9.90 -13.75 -1.67
C LEU A 89 -9.13 -13.37 -2.93
N LEU A 90 -9.75 -13.51 -4.10
CA LEU A 90 -9.11 -13.18 -5.38
C LEU A 90 -8.86 -11.67 -5.50
N SER A 91 -9.86 -10.83 -5.18
CA SER A 91 -9.69 -9.38 -5.25
C SER A 91 -8.62 -8.87 -4.27
N GLY A 92 -8.56 -9.46 -3.06
CA GLY A 92 -7.52 -9.18 -2.08
C GLY A 92 -6.14 -9.61 -2.57
N SER A 93 -6.01 -10.80 -3.15
CA SER A 93 -4.73 -11.31 -3.67
C SER A 93 -4.21 -10.48 -4.85
N ILE A 94 -5.09 -10.00 -5.74
CA ILE A 94 -4.69 -9.10 -6.84
C ILE A 94 -4.26 -7.75 -6.29
N LEU A 95 -4.99 -7.20 -5.31
CA LEU A 95 -4.64 -5.94 -4.67
C LEU A 95 -3.25 -6.04 -4.00
N ASP A 96 -3.01 -7.10 -3.25
CA ASP A 96 -1.73 -7.35 -2.58
C ASP A 96 -0.59 -7.46 -3.59
N MET A 97 -0.76 -8.26 -4.63
CA MET A 97 0.24 -8.41 -5.69
C MET A 97 0.57 -7.08 -6.39
N VAL A 98 -0.44 -6.27 -6.70
CA VAL A 98 -0.26 -4.96 -7.34
C VAL A 98 0.48 -4.00 -6.40
N ALA A 99 0.12 -4.01 -5.10
CA ALA A 99 0.77 -3.19 -4.08
C ALA A 99 2.24 -3.58 -3.85
N VAL A 100 2.54 -4.87 -3.79
CA VAL A 100 3.92 -5.40 -3.65
C VAL A 100 4.81 -5.01 -4.84
N LYS A 101 4.22 -4.83 -6.02
CA LYS A 101 4.93 -4.34 -7.22
C LYS A 101 4.98 -2.80 -7.31
N HIS A 102 4.60 -2.11 -6.25
CA HIS A 102 4.63 -0.64 -6.15
C HIS A 102 3.81 0.07 -7.24
N THR A 103 2.77 -0.57 -7.74
CA THR A 103 1.80 0.08 -8.61
C THR A 103 0.77 0.80 -7.76
N PRO A 104 0.68 2.13 -7.79
CA PRO A 104 -0.31 2.86 -7.02
C PRO A 104 -1.72 2.40 -7.39
N VAL A 105 -2.48 1.99 -6.41
CA VAL A 105 -3.81 1.41 -6.58
C VAL A 105 -4.80 2.04 -5.64
N ARG A 106 -6.02 2.28 -6.13
CA ARG A 106 -7.14 2.75 -5.33
C ARG A 106 -8.10 1.59 -5.09
N PRO A 107 -8.16 1.03 -3.87
CA PRO A 107 -9.13 0.02 -3.54
C PRO A 107 -10.53 0.65 -3.50
N VAL A 108 -11.48 0.02 -4.18
CA VAL A 108 -12.88 0.43 -4.24
C VAL A 108 -13.74 -0.69 -3.71
N PRO A 109 -14.21 -0.64 -2.45
CA PRO A 109 -15.17 -1.62 -1.97
C PRO A 109 -16.41 -1.67 -2.86
N ARG A 110 -16.83 -2.86 -3.27
CA ARG A 110 -17.97 -3.06 -4.17
C ARG A 110 -19.24 -2.29 -3.73
N TRP A 111 -19.54 -2.31 -2.44
CA TRP A 111 -20.70 -1.60 -1.88
C TRP A 111 -20.60 -0.07 -1.92
N LYS A 112 -19.41 0.46 -2.19
CA LYS A 112 -19.17 1.90 -2.40
C LYS A 112 -19.10 2.29 -3.88
N LEU A 113 -19.26 1.32 -4.79
CA LEU A 113 -19.22 1.60 -6.22
C LEU A 113 -20.48 2.37 -6.64
N ALA A 114 -20.33 3.65 -6.89
CA ALA A 114 -21.36 4.62 -7.21
C ALA A 114 -20.86 5.62 -8.27
N PRO A 115 -21.70 6.45 -8.87
CA PRO A 115 -21.27 7.54 -9.75
C PRO A 115 -20.18 8.40 -9.08
N GLY A 116 -19.11 8.72 -9.82
CA GLY A 116 -17.96 9.47 -9.32
C GLY A 116 -16.87 8.63 -8.64
N THR A 117 -17.16 7.40 -8.20
CA THR A 117 -16.16 6.55 -7.52
C THR A 117 -14.95 6.23 -8.40
N LEU A 118 -15.14 6.14 -9.73
CA LEU A 118 -14.08 5.88 -10.69
C LEU A 118 -13.52 7.15 -11.33
N GLU A 119 -13.89 8.33 -10.84
CA GLU A 119 -13.36 9.59 -11.36
C GLU A 119 -11.83 9.64 -11.22
N GLY A 120 -11.14 10.06 -12.28
CA GLY A 120 -9.68 10.08 -12.35
C GLY A 120 -9.02 8.72 -12.55
N ALA A 121 -9.74 7.60 -12.44
CA ALA A 121 -9.21 6.30 -12.79
C ALA A 121 -8.99 6.18 -14.30
N ARG A 122 -7.90 5.55 -14.70
CA ARG A 122 -7.64 5.16 -16.09
C ARG A 122 -8.03 3.71 -16.36
N MET A 123 -7.91 2.89 -15.34
CA MET A 123 -8.23 1.46 -15.40
C MET A 123 -9.03 1.04 -14.17
N ALA A 124 -9.98 0.15 -14.38
CA ALA A 124 -10.69 -0.55 -13.31
C ALA A 124 -10.55 -2.07 -13.48
N VAL A 125 -10.30 -2.77 -12.38
CA VAL A 125 -10.28 -4.23 -12.33
C VAL A 125 -11.45 -4.71 -11.49
N ASN A 126 -12.27 -5.59 -12.04
CA ASN A 126 -13.38 -6.25 -11.37
C ASN A 126 -13.28 -7.76 -11.54
N VAL A 127 -13.12 -8.49 -10.44
CA VAL A 127 -12.87 -9.94 -10.49
C VAL A 127 -14.14 -10.77 -10.54
N ASP A 128 -15.24 -10.28 -9.97
CA ASP A 128 -16.51 -11.01 -9.94
C ASP A 128 -17.65 -10.16 -10.56
N PRO A 129 -17.87 -10.27 -11.88
CA PRO A 129 -18.92 -9.54 -12.56
C PRO A 129 -20.33 -10.03 -12.20
N GLU A 130 -20.48 -11.23 -11.65
CA GLU A 130 -21.78 -11.80 -11.31
C GLU A 130 -22.36 -11.18 -10.04
N SER A 131 -21.50 -10.79 -9.11
CA SER A 131 -21.89 -10.17 -7.83
C SER A 131 -22.31 -8.70 -7.93
N LEU A 132 -22.16 -8.07 -9.09
CA LEU A 132 -22.53 -6.67 -9.30
C LEU A 132 -24.04 -6.51 -9.53
N THR A 133 -24.62 -5.45 -8.96
CA THR A 133 -25.99 -5.05 -9.28
C THR A 133 -26.10 -4.55 -10.74
N PRO A 134 -27.31 -4.50 -11.32
CA PRO A 134 -27.50 -3.94 -12.67
C PRO A 134 -26.95 -2.51 -12.79
N GLU A 135 -27.15 -1.67 -11.78
CA GLU A 135 -26.68 -0.29 -11.73
C GLU A 135 -25.14 -0.23 -11.71
N GLN A 136 -24.48 -1.09 -10.93
CA GLN A 136 -23.04 -1.20 -10.89
C GLN A 136 -22.46 -1.70 -12.22
N LYS A 137 -23.11 -2.67 -12.85
CA LYS A 137 -22.74 -3.14 -14.20
C LYS A 137 -22.81 -2.01 -15.22
N GLU A 138 -23.88 -1.20 -15.18
CA GLU A 138 -24.03 -0.07 -16.08
C GLU A 138 -23.01 1.03 -15.82
N LEU A 139 -22.66 1.30 -14.54
CA LEU A 139 -21.61 2.23 -14.17
C LEU A 139 -20.24 1.80 -14.76
N LEU A 140 -19.88 0.52 -14.66
CA LEU A 140 -18.64 0.02 -15.25
C LEU A 140 -18.66 0.07 -16.80
N ARG A 141 -19.81 -0.20 -17.42
CA ARG A 141 -19.98 -0.03 -18.87
C ARG A 141 -19.84 1.43 -19.28
N ALA A 142 -20.42 2.35 -18.51
CA ALA A 142 -20.30 3.78 -18.76
C ALA A 142 -18.84 4.25 -18.63
N PHE A 143 -18.11 3.77 -17.61
CA PHE A 143 -16.68 3.99 -17.45
C PHE A 143 -15.89 3.51 -18.68
N ALA A 144 -16.17 2.30 -19.19
CA ALA A 144 -15.50 1.78 -20.38
C ALA A 144 -15.86 2.60 -21.63
N ARG A 145 -17.14 3.00 -21.82
CA ARG A 145 -17.57 3.85 -22.93
C ARG A 145 -16.93 5.25 -22.92
N SER A 146 -16.61 5.77 -21.73
CA SER A 146 -15.92 7.06 -21.58
C SER A 146 -14.40 6.99 -21.81
N GLY A 147 -13.88 5.83 -22.23
CA GLY A 147 -12.46 5.61 -22.53
C GLY A 147 -11.65 5.03 -21.37
N GLY A 148 -12.29 4.64 -20.28
CA GLY A 148 -11.65 3.87 -19.21
C GLY A 148 -11.38 2.42 -19.65
N MET A 149 -10.27 1.86 -19.20
CA MET A 149 -9.95 0.46 -19.41
C MET A 149 -10.61 -0.38 -18.33
N LEU A 150 -11.39 -1.39 -18.72
CA LEU A 150 -12.03 -2.31 -17.80
C LEU A 150 -11.49 -3.73 -18.00
N LEU A 151 -10.83 -4.26 -16.99
CA LEU A 151 -10.49 -5.67 -16.92
C LEU A 151 -11.52 -6.36 -16.02
N THR A 152 -12.31 -7.26 -16.62
CA THR A 152 -13.30 -8.04 -15.90
C THR A 152 -12.88 -9.51 -15.88
N GLY A 153 -12.89 -10.10 -14.71
CA GLY A 153 -12.60 -11.53 -14.53
C GLY A 153 -13.60 -12.40 -15.29
N PRO A 154 -13.16 -13.54 -15.83
CA PRO A 154 -14.08 -14.48 -16.47
C PRO A 154 -15.06 -15.06 -15.44
N PRO A 155 -16.27 -15.46 -15.86
CA PRO A 155 -17.21 -16.14 -14.99
C PRO A 155 -16.56 -17.34 -14.30
N GLY A 156 -16.76 -17.48 -12.99
CA GLY A 156 -16.17 -18.57 -12.21
C GLY A 156 -14.70 -18.37 -11.79
N TRP A 157 -14.16 -17.18 -11.98
CA TRP A 157 -12.82 -16.83 -11.49
C TRP A 157 -12.82 -16.73 -9.97
N ARG A 158 -12.67 -17.86 -9.31
CA ARG A 158 -12.74 -17.99 -7.85
C ARG A 158 -11.60 -18.85 -7.37
N PHE A 159 -11.00 -18.46 -6.27
CA PHE A 159 -10.11 -19.36 -5.54
C PHE A 159 -10.96 -20.30 -4.66
N PRO A 160 -10.57 -21.58 -4.57
CA PRO A 160 -11.22 -22.47 -3.63
C PRO A 160 -11.06 -21.91 -2.21
N PRO A 161 -12.05 -22.14 -1.32
CA PRO A 161 -11.93 -21.76 0.07
C PRO A 161 -10.71 -22.48 0.66
N THR A 162 -9.80 -21.71 1.25
CA THR A 162 -8.60 -22.26 1.89
C THR A 162 -8.96 -23.01 3.16
N ALA A 163 -8.29 -24.13 3.41
CA ALA A 163 -8.39 -24.84 4.69
C ALA A 163 -7.92 -23.91 5.83
N LYS A 164 -8.51 -24.10 7.02
CA LYS A 164 -8.22 -23.30 8.21
C LYS A 164 -6.71 -23.17 8.45
N GLY A 165 -6.20 -21.95 8.47
CA GLY A 165 -4.91 -21.61 9.08
C GLY A 165 -3.82 -21.03 8.18
N GLN A 166 -3.77 -21.31 6.89
CA GLN A 166 -2.81 -20.69 5.97
C GLN A 166 -3.43 -20.50 4.60
N ILE A 167 -3.34 -19.27 4.06
CA ILE A 167 -3.65 -19.00 2.66
C ILE A 167 -2.38 -19.32 1.87
N THR A 168 -2.22 -20.59 1.49
CA THR A 168 -1.18 -20.99 0.57
C THR A 168 -1.82 -21.17 -0.80
N LEU A 169 -1.52 -20.27 -1.73
CA LEU A 169 -1.96 -20.40 -3.11
C LEU A 169 -1.15 -21.51 -3.80
N ALA A 170 -1.81 -22.29 -4.65
CA ALA A 170 -1.15 -23.23 -5.50
C ALA A 170 -0.25 -22.51 -6.51
N LYS A 171 0.78 -23.19 -7.04
CA LYS A 171 1.71 -22.58 -7.98
C LYS A 171 1.00 -22.03 -9.22
N GLU A 172 0.01 -22.73 -9.72
CA GLU A 172 -0.80 -22.34 -10.87
C GLU A 172 -1.60 -21.07 -10.60
N ASP A 173 -2.06 -20.86 -9.37
CA ASP A 173 -2.78 -19.63 -8.97
C ASP A 173 -1.82 -18.44 -8.86
N LEU A 174 -0.59 -18.67 -8.38
CA LEU A 174 0.46 -17.64 -8.35
C LEU A 174 0.87 -17.22 -9.77
N GLU A 175 1.04 -18.17 -10.68
CA GLU A 175 1.33 -17.90 -12.10
C GLU A 175 0.20 -17.10 -12.76
N ARG A 176 -1.05 -17.44 -12.47
CA ARG A 176 -2.23 -16.68 -12.95
C ARG A 176 -2.26 -15.25 -12.41
N LEU A 177 -1.97 -15.06 -11.13
CA LEU A 177 -1.86 -13.71 -10.55
C LEU A 177 -0.76 -12.89 -11.23
N ASP A 178 0.38 -13.48 -11.50
CA ASP A 178 1.49 -12.82 -12.20
C ASP A 178 1.10 -12.45 -13.66
N GLU A 179 0.34 -13.27 -14.35
CA GLU A 179 -0.22 -12.93 -15.66
C GLU A 179 -1.20 -11.76 -15.59
N ILE A 180 -2.08 -11.74 -14.58
CA ILE A 180 -3.01 -10.63 -14.35
C ILE A 180 -2.23 -9.34 -14.11
N TRP A 181 -1.22 -9.38 -13.25
CA TRP A 181 -0.39 -8.21 -12.97
C TRP A 181 0.32 -7.70 -14.22
N ARG A 182 0.89 -8.58 -15.05
CA ARG A 182 1.51 -8.18 -16.32
C ARG A 182 0.50 -7.50 -17.24
N GLY A 183 -0.71 -8.04 -17.33
CA GLY A 183 -1.80 -7.44 -18.09
C GLY A 183 -2.19 -6.06 -17.54
N VAL A 184 -2.39 -5.94 -16.23
CA VAL A 184 -2.69 -4.68 -15.56
C VAL A 184 -1.59 -3.64 -15.79
N ASN A 185 -0.33 -4.01 -15.55
CA ASN A 185 0.81 -3.11 -15.69
C ASN A 185 1.01 -2.63 -17.14
N SER A 186 0.81 -3.54 -18.11
CA SER A 186 0.87 -3.21 -19.54
C SER A 186 -0.23 -2.22 -19.95
N LEU A 187 -1.45 -2.41 -19.45
CA LEU A 187 -2.60 -1.56 -19.77
C LEU A 187 -2.57 -0.21 -19.07
N VAL A 188 -2.20 -0.18 -17.79
CA VAL A 188 -2.05 1.08 -17.04
C VAL A 188 -0.98 1.95 -17.70
N GLY A 189 0.12 1.36 -18.11
CA GLY A 189 1.22 2.06 -18.75
C GLY A 189 1.99 3.00 -17.80
N ARG A 190 3.20 3.38 -18.20
CA ARG A 190 4.13 4.18 -17.39
C ARG A 190 3.56 5.53 -16.97
N THR A 191 2.88 6.21 -17.87
CA THR A 191 2.33 7.55 -17.68
C THR A 191 1.15 7.63 -16.70
N ASN A 192 0.67 6.48 -16.22
CA ASN A 192 -0.47 6.41 -15.31
C ASN A 192 -0.09 5.88 -13.91
N LEU A 193 1.19 5.60 -13.65
CA LEU A 193 1.62 5.01 -12.37
C LEU A 193 1.74 6.03 -11.22
N GLY A 194 1.79 7.33 -11.48
CA GLY A 194 1.97 8.36 -10.46
C GLY A 194 3.40 8.43 -9.90
N VAL A 195 3.97 7.32 -9.47
CA VAL A 195 5.37 7.18 -9.04
C VAL A 195 5.94 5.85 -9.51
N ARG A 196 7.22 5.83 -9.81
CA ARG A 196 8.01 4.61 -10.08
C ARG A 196 9.12 4.54 -9.06
N LEU A 197 9.26 3.38 -8.44
CA LEU A 197 10.23 3.15 -7.38
C LEU A 197 11.30 2.17 -7.83
N PHE A 198 12.53 2.41 -7.39
CA PHE A 198 13.68 1.57 -7.69
C PHE A 198 14.41 1.24 -6.38
N ASN A 199 15.01 0.06 -6.32
CA ASN A 199 15.68 -0.48 -5.14
C ASN A 199 14.74 -0.62 -3.92
N VAL A 200 13.54 -1.12 -4.14
CA VAL A 200 12.48 -1.23 -3.14
C VAL A 200 12.02 -2.69 -2.89
N ALA A 201 12.87 -3.65 -3.17
CA ALA A 201 12.60 -5.04 -2.82
C ALA A 201 12.28 -5.14 -1.32
N SER A 202 11.30 -5.76 -0.84
CA SER A 202 10.88 -5.84 0.57
C SER A 202 10.33 -4.53 1.17
N MET A 203 9.81 -3.63 0.33
CA MET A 203 9.07 -2.46 0.80
C MET A 203 7.61 -2.53 0.39
N LEU A 204 6.74 -1.84 1.12
CA LEU A 204 5.42 -1.43 0.67
C LEU A 204 5.40 0.08 0.48
N SER A 205 4.61 0.55 -0.47
CA SER A 205 4.45 1.96 -0.75
C SER A 205 2.98 2.35 -0.85
N ASN A 206 2.66 3.58 -0.47
CA ASN A 206 1.37 4.20 -0.70
C ASN A 206 1.59 5.62 -1.18
N LEU A 207 0.96 6.00 -2.29
CA LEU A 207 1.02 7.33 -2.87
C LEU A 207 -0.32 8.03 -2.72
N LEU A 208 -0.33 9.14 -2.01
CA LEU A 208 -1.50 9.96 -1.76
C LEU A 208 -1.31 11.37 -2.33
N GLU A 209 -2.41 12.00 -2.71
CA GLU A 209 -2.47 13.43 -3.04
C GLU A 209 -3.08 14.17 -1.86
N ALA A 210 -2.31 15.05 -1.25
CA ALA A 210 -2.78 15.90 -0.18
C ALA A 210 -3.70 17.03 -0.71
N PRO A 211 -4.57 17.61 0.14
CA PRO A 211 -5.24 18.85 -0.19
C PRO A 211 -4.22 19.94 -0.56
N GLY A 212 -4.30 20.48 -1.77
CA GLY A 212 -3.32 21.45 -2.30
C GLY A 212 -2.41 20.90 -3.39
N GLY A 213 -2.49 19.59 -3.70
CA GLY A 213 -1.84 18.99 -4.85
C GLY A 213 -0.44 18.41 -4.58
N ALA A 214 0.09 18.55 -3.36
CA ALA A 214 1.32 17.87 -2.96
C ALA A 214 1.15 16.36 -3.01
N LEU A 215 2.16 15.63 -3.48
CA LEU A 215 2.18 14.17 -3.38
C LEU A 215 2.91 13.72 -2.14
N VAL A 216 2.32 12.77 -1.44
CA VAL A 216 2.84 12.15 -0.23
C VAL A 216 3.11 10.68 -0.52
N LEU A 217 4.36 10.31 -0.62
CA LEU A 217 4.80 8.93 -0.80
C LEU A 217 5.21 8.34 0.56
N HIS A 218 4.47 7.34 1.00
CA HIS A 218 4.81 6.54 2.18
C HIS A 218 5.57 5.29 1.78
N LEU A 219 6.61 4.95 2.53
CA LEU A 219 7.42 3.75 2.35
C LEU A 219 7.56 3.01 3.69
N VAL A 220 7.20 1.74 3.72
CA VAL A 220 7.45 0.83 4.86
C VAL A 220 8.44 -0.23 4.43
N ASN A 221 9.57 -0.29 5.13
CA ASN A 221 10.61 -1.29 4.90
C ASN A 221 10.35 -2.54 5.73
N TYR A 222 10.17 -3.68 5.08
CA TYR A 222 9.97 -4.99 5.69
C TYR A 222 11.26 -5.83 5.76
N SER A 223 12.37 -5.32 5.25
CA SER A 223 13.66 -5.97 5.48
C SER A 223 14.09 -5.84 6.94
N GLY A 224 14.93 -6.72 7.43
CA GLY A 224 15.50 -6.64 8.77
C GLY A 224 16.66 -5.64 8.88
N TYR A 225 16.88 -4.80 7.87
CA TYR A 225 17.99 -3.82 7.79
C TYR A 225 17.54 -2.56 7.04
N PRO A 226 18.20 -1.42 7.26
CA PRO A 226 17.96 -0.20 6.51
C PRO A 226 18.22 -0.40 5.01
N VAL A 227 17.33 0.08 4.15
CA VAL A 227 17.52 0.08 2.69
C VAL A 227 18.06 1.43 2.27
N GLU A 228 19.19 1.42 1.57
CA GLU A 228 19.86 2.62 1.09
C GLU A 228 19.61 2.86 -0.40
N ASN A 229 19.77 4.11 -0.84
CA ASN A 229 19.71 4.52 -2.25
C ASN A 229 18.40 4.09 -2.94
N VAL A 230 17.28 4.39 -2.30
CA VAL A 230 15.96 4.23 -2.92
C VAL A 230 15.70 5.41 -3.84
N THR A 231 15.33 5.14 -5.10
CA THR A 231 14.99 6.20 -6.05
C THR A 231 13.50 6.22 -6.34
N ALA A 232 12.90 7.41 -6.34
CA ALA A 232 11.51 7.65 -6.70
C ALA A 232 11.42 8.59 -7.91
N HIS A 233 10.74 8.17 -8.97
CA HIS A 233 10.42 9.00 -10.12
C HIS A 233 8.92 9.34 -10.08
N PHE A 234 8.58 10.55 -9.69
CA PHE A 234 7.22 11.07 -9.65
C PHE A 234 6.79 11.55 -11.02
N LEU A 235 5.59 11.21 -11.42
CA LEU A 235 4.97 11.74 -12.62
C LEU A 235 4.57 13.19 -12.38
N GLY A 236 5.06 14.10 -13.22
CA GLY A 236 4.84 15.54 -13.09
C GLY A 236 6.10 16.30 -12.67
N SER A 237 5.98 17.61 -12.67
CA SER A 237 7.10 18.52 -12.36
C SER A 237 6.95 19.07 -10.94
N TYR A 238 7.88 18.73 -10.08
CA TYR A 238 7.93 19.16 -8.69
C TYR A 238 9.26 19.88 -8.44
N ARG A 239 9.20 20.98 -7.69
CA ARG A 239 10.38 21.81 -7.40
C ARG A 239 11.04 21.44 -6.08
N ASN A 240 10.24 21.00 -5.12
CA ASN A 240 10.68 20.71 -3.77
C ASN A 240 10.39 19.26 -3.43
N ALA A 241 11.31 18.64 -2.73
CA ALA A 241 11.13 17.31 -2.15
C ALA A 241 11.67 17.29 -0.71
N ARG A 242 10.93 16.70 0.20
CA ARG A 242 11.34 16.62 1.59
C ARG A 242 11.09 15.24 2.17
N LEU A 243 12.10 14.71 2.84
CA LEU A 243 12.08 13.43 3.52
C LEU A 243 11.74 13.61 5.00
N TYR A 244 10.85 12.80 5.49
CA TYR A 244 10.47 12.70 6.90
C TYR A 244 10.56 11.26 7.38
N SER A 245 10.94 11.08 8.64
CA SER A 245 11.02 9.79 9.31
C SER A 245 10.78 9.96 10.81
N PRO A 246 10.20 8.98 11.51
CA PRO A 246 10.13 9.01 12.98
C PRO A 246 11.49 9.01 13.67
N GLU A 247 12.54 8.59 12.98
CA GLU A 247 13.86 8.28 13.56
C GLU A 247 14.93 9.30 13.21
N THR A 248 14.67 10.16 12.24
CA THR A 248 15.63 11.18 11.78
C THR A 248 14.94 12.53 11.60
N PRO A 249 15.66 13.65 11.78
CA PRO A 249 15.12 14.97 11.46
C PRO A 249 14.70 15.08 9.99
N PRO A 250 13.69 15.91 9.68
CA PRO A 250 13.32 16.20 8.30
C PRO A 250 14.50 16.71 7.48
N ARG A 251 14.57 16.28 6.22
CA ARG A 251 15.65 16.62 5.30
C ARG A 251 15.09 16.99 3.93
N ASP A 252 15.58 18.11 3.37
CA ASP A 252 15.31 18.45 1.97
C ASP A 252 16.11 17.52 1.06
N LEU A 253 15.46 17.06 -0.02
CA LEU A 253 16.05 16.20 -1.04
C LEU A 253 16.22 17.00 -2.33
N GLU A 254 17.27 16.70 -3.06
CA GLU A 254 17.49 17.26 -4.38
C GLU A 254 16.51 16.65 -5.39
N THR A 255 15.89 17.49 -6.21
CA THR A 255 15.03 17.06 -7.30
C THR A 255 15.79 17.19 -8.61
N TYR A 256 15.61 16.23 -9.50
CA TYR A 256 16.21 16.24 -10.83
C TYR A 256 15.21 15.82 -11.93
N PRO A 257 15.36 16.31 -13.15
CA PRO A 257 14.45 15.97 -14.24
C PRO A 257 14.67 14.53 -14.69
N VAL A 258 13.56 13.83 -14.95
CA VAL A 258 13.52 12.50 -15.60
C VAL A 258 12.56 12.55 -16.79
N GLU A 259 12.60 11.52 -17.65
CA GLU A 259 11.84 11.47 -18.91
C GLU A 259 10.37 11.90 -18.76
N ASP A 260 9.68 11.42 -17.72
CA ASP A 260 8.24 11.65 -17.52
C ASP A 260 7.93 12.48 -16.26
N GLY A 261 8.93 13.12 -15.63
CA GLY A 261 8.66 13.86 -14.39
C GLY A 261 9.88 14.27 -13.58
N THR A 262 9.80 14.05 -12.26
CA THR A 262 10.80 14.48 -11.29
C THR A 262 11.37 13.28 -10.53
N GLY A 263 12.69 13.13 -10.58
CA GLY A 263 13.44 12.14 -9.79
C GLY A 263 13.84 12.68 -8.42
N VAL A 264 13.86 11.81 -7.44
CA VAL A 264 14.31 12.06 -6.07
C VAL A 264 15.04 10.84 -5.55
N ASP A 265 16.23 11.06 -4.97
CA ASP A 265 16.98 10.00 -4.32
C ASP A 265 16.81 10.07 -2.79
N ILE A 266 16.35 8.97 -2.22
CA ILE A 266 16.11 8.79 -0.78
C ILE A 266 17.31 8.04 -0.24
N PRO A 267 18.18 8.68 0.59
CA PRO A 267 19.43 8.07 1.01
C PRO A 267 19.25 6.77 1.78
N GLN A 268 18.27 6.74 2.67
CA GLN A 268 18.02 5.58 3.52
C GLN A 268 16.57 5.54 4.00
N VAL A 269 16.01 4.34 4.04
CA VAL A 269 14.73 4.02 4.70
C VAL A 269 15.02 3.01 5.80
N MET A 270 14.87 3.43 7.06
CA MET A 270 15.00 2.56 8.24
C MET A 270 13.82 1.57 8.29
N VAL A 271 12.79 1.87 9.05
CA VAL A 271 11.53 1.11 9.05
C VAL A 271 10.46 1.85 8.25
N TYR A 272 10.46 3.17 8.31
CA TYR A 272 9.46 3.99 7.65
C TYR A 272 10.03 5.33 7.19
N ALA A 273 9.56 5.78 6.04
CA ALA A 273 9.83 7.12 5.52
C ALA A 273 8.60 7.68 4.78
N THR A 274 8.49 9.01 4.79
CA THR A 274 7.54 9.77 3.96
C THR A 274 8.33 10.76 3.11
N VAL A 275 8.04 10.79 1.81
CA VAL A 275 8.56 11.82 0.90
C VAL A 275 7.40 12.67 0.43
N ILE A 276 7.51 13.98 0.62
CA ILE A 276 6.54 14.96 0.13
C ILE A 276 7.19 15.72 -1.03
N VAL A 277 6.49 15.81 -2.16
CA VAL A 277 6.92 16.60 -3.33
C VAL A 277 5.85 17.62 -3.69
N GLU A 278 6.33 18.87 -4.02
CA GLU A 278 5.51 20.05 -4.31
C GLU A 278 5.98 20.80 -5.55
#